data_d6a8e39421591a6b55dd2643a19a8086
#
_entry.id   d6a8e39421591a6b55dd2643a19a8086
#
_cell.length_a   1.000
_cell.length_b   1.000
_cell.length_c   1.000
_cell.angle_alpha   90.00
_cell.angle_beta   90.00
_cell.angle_gamma   90.00
#
_symmetry.space_group_name_H-M   'P 1'
#
loop_
_entity.id
_entity.type
_entity.pdbx_description
1 polymer ?
#
loop_
_entity_poly.entity_id
_entity_poly.type
_entity_poly.pdbx_seq_one_letter_code
_entity_poly.pdbx_strand_id
1 'polypeptide(L)'
;MNINLYTDAQKNNLALMQISAWYKQRGGIKVTLNTPIIPCDVSYASILFEKNIKKFSADYYGGPAFPKLTLEEKFRTSFPDYDLFPIDYSLGYTFRPCYRNCAFCKVKEMIHPDLDHHSIHEFHNPKFKKICLLNNNTFFDPKWRETFKEIHESKLIVIDENGYDLRLMDEEKADILRKTKFAGYIHYAWDSMKDEPKILENLKIAPRGRVYVLIGFDTTEEEDIYRCRKIIELGHDPYIMPFHQSKKEKRFKRFLDTFMWRKYRTISEAWRDYKG
;
A
#
# COMPACT_ATOMS: atom_id res chain seq x y z
N MET A 1 -3.57 -8.95 -33.24
CA MET A 1 -2.48 -8.36 -32.43
C MET A 1 -2.45 -9.03 -31.07
N ASN A 2 -1.27 -9.44 -30.63
CA ASN A 2 -1.06 -10.10 -29.33
C ASN A 2 -0.24 -9.19 -28.43
N ILE A 3 -0.71 -8.96 -27.21
CA ILE A 3 -0.02 -8.14 -26.20
C ILE A 3 0.36 -9.04 -25.03
N ASN A 4 1.61 -8.97 -24.58
CA ASN A 4 2.03 -9.69 -23.39
C ASN A 4 2.39 -8.73 -22.27
N LEU A 5 1.85 -8.96 -21.08
CA LEU A 5 2.03 -8.17 -19.89
C LEU A 5 2.84 -8.96 -18.87
N TYR A 6 3.83 -8.32 -18.25
CA TYR A 6 4.72 -8.95 -17.26
C TYR A 6 4.72 -8.20 -15.95
N THR A 7 4.71 -8.92 -14.84
CA THR A 7 4.87 -8.32 -13.50
C THR A 7 5.40 -9.34 -12.49
N ASP A 8 6.09 -8.84 -11.50
CA ASP A 8 6.45 -9.56 -10.27
C ASP A 8 5.43 -9.36 -9.14
N ALA A 9 4.35 -8.60 -9.39
CA ALA A 9 3.22 -8.48 -8.48
C ALA A 9 2.38 -9.76 -8.47
N GLN A 10 2.13 -10.30 -7.27
CA GLN A 10 1.40 -11.56 -7.13
C GLN A 10 -0.13 -11.40 -7.16
N LYS A 11 -0.64 -10.27 -6.66
CA LYS A 11 -2.09 -10.08 -6.46
C LYS A 11 -2.75 -9.24 -7.55
N ASN A 12 -2.17 -8.10 -7.87
CA ASN A 12 -2.74 -7.11 -8.78
C ASN A 12 -1.65 -6.18 -9.32
N ASN A 13 -1.94 -5.51 -10.41
CA ASN A 13 -1.11 -4.42 -10.94
C ASN A 13 -2.00 -3.46 -11.75
N LEU A 14 -2.34 -2.32 -11.17
CA LEU A 14 -3.26 -1.35 -11.78
C LEU A 14 -2.80 -0.90 -13.17
N ALA A 15 -1.50 -0.62 -13.33
CA ALA A 15 -0.97 -0.16 -14.63
C ALA A 15 -1.21 -1.19 -15.73
N LEU A 16 -0.98 -2.48 -15.45
CA LEU A 16 -1.23 -3.54 -16.42
C LEU A 16 -2.71 -3.78 -16.68
N MET A 17 -3.56 -3.61 -15.64
CA MET A 17 -5.02 -3.67 -15.81
C MET A 17 -5.53 -2.56 -16.74
N GLN A 18 -4.97 -1.36 -16.62
CA GLN A 18 -5.31 -0.22 -17.49
C GLN A 18 -4.79 -0.42 -18.92
N ILE A 19 -3.56 -0.92 -19.09
CA ILE A 19 -3.03 -1.29 -20.42
C ILE A 19 -3.90 -2.37 -21.06
N SER A 20 -4.25 -3.42 -20.33
CA SER A 20 -5.12 -4.50 -20.82
C SER A 20 -6.46 -3.97 -21.30
N ALA A 21 -7.12 -3.14 -20.48
CA ALA A 21 -8.41 -2.55 -20.82
C ALA A 21 -8.33 -1.71 -22.11
N TRP A 22 -7.30 -0.87 -22.23
CA TRP A 22 -7.10 -0.03 -23.41
C TRP A 22 -6.98 -0.84 -24.71
N TYR A 23 -6.24 -1.94 -24.66
CA TYR A 23 -6.09 -2.81 -25.83
C TYR A 23 -7.36 -3.62 -26.14
N LYS A 24 -8.00 -4.21 -25.12
CA LYS A 24 -9.22 -5.01 -25.30
C LYS A 24 -10.39 -4.20 -25.87
N GLN A 25 -10.52 -2.92 -25.48
CA GLN A 25 -11.56 -2.01 -26.02
C GLN A 25 -11.48 -1.81 -27.54
N ARG A 26 -10.33 -2.06 -28.16
CA ARG A 26 -10.12 -1.87 -29.60
C ARG A 26 -10.49 -3.10 -30.44
N GLY A 27 -10.91 -4.18 -29.80
CA GLY A 27 -11.36 -5.42 -30.47
C GLY A 27 -10.23 -6.21 -31.15
N GLY A 28 -10.41 -7.50 -31.25
CA GLY A 28 -9.47 -8.38 -31.96
C GLY A 28 -8.05 -8.48 -31.38
N ILE A 29 -7.81 -7.95 -30.17
CA ILE A 29 -6.51 -7.95 -29.52
C ILE A 29 -6.53 -8.96 -28.38
N LYS A 30 -5.59 -9.92 -28.42
CA LYS A 30 -5.38 -10.88 -27.35
C LYS A 30 -4.36 -10.32 -26.36
N VAL A 31 -4.74 -10.24 -25.08
CA VAL A 31 -3.86 -9.84 -24.00
C VAL A 31 -3.57 -11.04 -23.11
N THR A 32 -2.30 -11.26 -22.77
CA THR A 32 -1.83 -12.35 -21.91
C THR A 32 -1.00 -11.79 -20.75
N LEU A 33 -0.97 -12.49 -19.62
CA LEU A 33 -0.23 -12.09 -18.43
C LEU A 33 0.81 -13.17 -18.06
N ASN A 34 2.07 -12.75 -17.90
CA ASN A 34 3.19 -13.61 -17.49
C ASN A 34 3.35 -14.91 -18.33
N THR A 35 3.12 -14.83 -19.63
CA THR A 35 3.21 -15.96 -20.57
C THR A 35 4.31 -15.77 -21.62
N PRO A 36 5.60 -15.91 -21.24
CA PRO A 36 6.74 -15.57 -22.11
C PRO A 36 6.86 -16.49 -23.36
N ILE A 37 6.21 -17.65 -23.35
CA ILE A 37 6.26 -18.62 -24.45
C ILE A 37 5.34 -18.21 -25.62
N ILE A 38 4.36 -17.35 -25.37
CA ILE A 38 3.41 -16.91 -26.39
C ILE A 38 4.03 -15.76 -27.18
N PRO A 39 4.21 -15.91 -28.52
CA PRO A 39 4.65 -14.80 -29.35
C PRO A 39 3.69 -13.60 -29.25
N CYS A 40 4.24 -12.40 -29.10
CA CYS A 40 3.48 -11.17 -29.01
C CYS A 40 4.05 -10.09 -29.94
N ASP A 41 3.19 -9.16 -30.34
CA ASP A 41 3.57 -8.01 -31.16
C ASP A 41 4.17 -6.88 -30.32
N VAL A 42 3.70 -6.74 -29.06
CA VAL A 42 4.18 -5.74 -28.11
C VAL A 42 4.09 -6.30 -26.69
N SER A 43 5.04 -5.94 -25.86
CA SER A 43 5.12 -6.36 -24.46
C SER A 43 5.38 -5.20 -23.49
N TYR A 44 4.74 -5.29 -22.32
CA TYR A 44 4.89 -4.31 -21.24
C TYR A 44 5.25 -5.02 -19.94
N ALA A 45 6.22 -4.48 -19.20
CA ALA A 45 6.61 -4.97 -17.89
C ALA A 45 6.38 -3.89 -16.81
N SER A 46 5.58 -4.19 -15.80
CA SER A 46 5.41 -3.35 -14.60
C SER A 46 6.00 -4.06 -13.40
N ILE A 47 7.18 -3.64 -12.97
CA ILE A 47 8.02 -4.32 -11.98
C ILE A 47 8.02 -3.57 -10.66
N LEU A 48 7.76 -4.29 -9.56
CA LEU A 48 7.75 -3.74 -8.20
C LEU A 48 9.16 -3.64 -7.60
N PHE A 49 9.98 -4.68 -7.78
CA PHE A 49 11.29 -4.80 -7.14
C PHE A 49 12.44 -4.76 -8.14
N GLU A 50 13.39 -3.87 -7.96
CA GLU A 50 14.57 -3.71 -8.84
C GLU A 50 15.34 -5.01 -9.08
N LYS A 51 15.46 -5.88 -8.06
CA LYS A 51 16.11 -7.20 -8.18
C LYS A 51 15.44 -8.14 -9.21
N ASN A 52 14.21 -7.85 -9.59
CA ASN A 52 13.45 -8.67 -10.52
C ASN A 52 13.47 -8.13 -11.96
N ILE A 53 14.04 -6.97 -12.22
CA ILE A 53 14.07 -6.35 -13.56
C ILE A 53 14.63 -7.34 -14.61
N LYS A 54 15.74 -8.00 -14.31
CA LYS A 54 16.39 -8.94 -15.24
C LYS A 54 15.61 -10.24 -15.51
N LYS A 55 14.51 -10.48 -14.77
CA LYS A 55 13.67 -11.68 -14.97
C LYS A 55 12.71 -11.54 -16.15
N PHE A 56 12.50 -10.33 -16.62
CA PHE A 56 11.53 -10.02 -17.66
C PHE A 56 12.24 -9.34 -18.83
N SER A 57 11.88 -9.76 -20.06
CA SER A 57 12.24 -9.06 -21.29
C SER A 57 10.98 -8.50 -21.89
N ALA A 58 10.91 -7.19 -22.07
CA ALA A 58 9.74 -6.49 -22.60
C ALA A 58 10.18 -5.27 -23.42
N ASP A 59 9.30 -4.81 -24.32
CA ASP A 59 9.56 -3.62 -25.13
C ASP A 59 9.44 -2.35 -24.29
N TYR A 60 8.51 -2.33 -23.33
CA TYR A 60 8.27 -1.19 -22.43
C TYR A 60 8.32 -1.60 -20.97
N TYR A 61 8.96 -0.78 -20.17
CA TYR A 61 9.11 -1.01 -18.73
C TYR A 61 8.46 0.13 -17.92
N GLY A 62 8.00 -0.21 -16.71
CA GLY A 62 7.46 0.73 -15.74
C GLY A 62 7.28 0.09 -14.37
N GLY A 63 6.51 0.74 -13.50
CA GLY A 63 6.25 0.32 -12.13
C GLY A 63 7.27 0.89 -11.13
N PRO A 64 7.15 0.55 -9.83
CA PRO A 64 7.98 1.10 -8.76
C PRO A 64 9.49 0.90 -8.90
N ALA A 65 9.92 -0.13 -9.65
CA ALA A 65 11.35 -0.33 -9.97
C ALA A 65 11.91 0.72 -10.95
N PHE A 66 11.03 1.50 -11.58
CA PHE A 66 11.37 2.58 -12.53
C PHE A 66 10.68 3.89 -12.10
N PRO A 67 11.05 4.50 -10.97
CA PRO A 67 10.30 5.59 -10.36
C PRO A 67 10.17 6.85 -11.23
N LYS A 68 11.07 7.02 -12.20
CA LYS A 68 11.05 8.16 -13.15
C LYS A 68 10.25 7.91 -14.43
N LEU A 69 9.68 6.70 -14.59
CA LEU A 69 8.81 6.38 -15.71
C LEU A 69 7.34 6.47 -15.27
N THR A 70 6.52 7.05 -16.13
CA THR A 70 5.08 7.17 -15.91
C THR A 70 4.32 6.41 -16.99
N LEU A 71 3.15 5.90 -16.62
CA LEU A 71 2.22 5.31 -17.59
C LEU A 71 1.67 6.41 -18.48
N GLU A 72 1.62 6.17 -19.80
CA GLU A 72 1.02 7.08 -20.77
C GLU A 72 -0.44 7.41 -20.39
N GLU A 73 -0.86 8.64 -20.64
CA GLU A 73 -2.19 9.12 -20.27
C GLU A 73 -3.33 8.26 -20.84
N LYS A 74 -3.20 7.85 -22.11
CA LYS A 74 -4.19 6.98 -22.78
C LYS A 74 -4.48 5.66 -22.02
N PHE A 75 -3.48 5.12 -21.32
CA PHE A 75 -3.66 3.95 -20.48
C PHE A 75 -4.17 4.35 -19.10
N ARG A 76 -3.58 5.38 -18.50
CA ARG A 76 -3.86 5.82 -17.14
C ARG A 76 -5.32 6.23 -16.93
N THR A 77 -5.98 6.75 -17.96
CA THR A 77 -7.40 7.12 -17.96
C THR A 77 -8.34 5.96 -18.32
N SER A 78 -7.81 4.78 -18.62
CA SER A 78 -8.63 3.61 -18.92
C SER A 78 -9.19 2.97 -17.65
N PHE A 79 -10.48 2.63 -17.65
CA PHE A 79 -11.09 1.86 -16.58
C PHE A 79 -10.39 0.50 -16.46
N PRO A 80 -9.99 0.04 -15.24
CA PRO A 80 -9.18 -1.17 -15.08
C PRO A 80 -9.85 -2.44 -15.59
N ASP A 81 -9.10 -3.30 -16.25
CA ASP A 81 -9.53 -4.65 -16.62
C ASP A 81 -9.44 -5.59 -15.41
N TYR A 82 -10.55 -5.77 -14.74
CA TYR A 82 -10.67 -6.62 -13.56
C TYR A 82 -10.64 -8.13 -13.86
N ASP A 83 -10.68 -8.53 -15.11
CA ASP A 83 -10.54 -9.94 -15.51
C ASP A 83 -9.05 -10.35 -15.66
N LEU A 84 -8.12 -9.40 -15.63
CA LEU A 84 -6.70 -9.69 -15.78
C LEU A 84 -6.08 -10.38 -14.55
N PHE A 85 -6.60 -10.11 -13.36
CA PHE A 85 -6.17 -10.71 -12.09
C PHE A 85 -7.35 -11.34 -11.35
N PRO A 86 -7.14 -12.44 -10.61
CA PRO A 86 -8.21 -13.10 -9.83
C PRO A 86 -8.49 -12.33 -8.52
N ILE A 87 -9.04 -11.13 -8.61
CA ILE A 87 -9.39 -10.28 -7.48
C ILE A 87 -10.90 -10.07 -7.37
N ASP A 88 -11.38 -9.85 -6.16
CA ASP A 88 -12.80 -9.60 -5.83
C ASP A 88 -13.04 -8.19 -5.27
N TYR A 89 -12.17 -7.25 -5.61
CA TYR A 89 -12.21 -5.87 -5.15
C TYR A 89 -11.76 -4.90 -6.24
N SER A 90 -12.26 -3.68 -6.16
CA SER A 90 -11.80 -2.57 -6.99
C SER A 90 -10.51 -1.97 -6.43
N LEU A 91 -9.63 -1.48 -7.29
CA LEU A 91 -8.42 -0.78 -6.86
C LEU A 91 -8.11 0.41 -7.76
N GLY A 92 -7.63 1.48 -7.14
CA GLY A 92 -7.26 2.70 -7.86
C GLY A 92 -6.77 3.79 -6.91
N TYR A 93 -6.52 4.95 -7.46
CA TYR A 93 -6.12 6.15 -6.73
C TYR A 93 -7.24 7.16 -6.77
N THR A 94 -7.61 7.71 -5.60
CA THR A 94 -8.39 8.97 -5.55
C THR A 94 -7.46 10.17 -5.44
N PHE A 95 -6.25 9.97 -4.89
CA PHE A 95 -5.21 10.97 -4.81
C PHE A 95 -3.84 10.30 -4.74
N ARG A 96 -2.95 10.63 -5.66
CA ARG A 96 -1.67 9.96 -5.76
C ARG A 96 -0.50 10.65 -5.06
N PRO A 97 -0.42 11.98 -5.00
CA PRO A 97 0.69 12.68 -4.40
C PRO A 97 0.87 12.38 -2.91
N CYS A 98 2.13 12.40 -2.44
CA CYS A 98 2.48 12.45 -1.04
C CYS A 98 3.56 13.52 -0.85
N TYR A 99 3.26 14.56 -0.07
CA TYR A 99 4.17 15.70 0.14
C TYR A 99 5.16 15.46 1.28
N ARG A 100 5.16 14.26 1.90
CA ARG A 100 6.20 13.86 2.85
C ARG A 100 7.49 13.54 2.11
N ASN A 101 8.57 14.09 2.58
CA ASN A 101 9.91 13.79 2.06
C ASN A 101 10.64 12.82 3.01
N CYS A 102 10.00 11.68 3.33
CA CYS A 102 10.58 10.67 4.20
C CYS A 102 11.85 10.09 3.57
N ALA A 103 12.96 10.08 4.33
CA ALA A 103 14.27 9.70 3.81
C ALA A 103 14.31 8.27 3.25
N PHE A 104 13.56 7.35 3.86
CA PHE A 104 13.47 5.94 3.45
C PHE A 104 12.48 5.67 2.31
N CYS A 105 11.60 6.62 1.98
CA CYS A 105 10.48 6.37 1.08
C CYS A 105 10.83 6.63 -0.37
N LYS A 106 10.51 5.68 -1.26
CA LYS A 106 10.71 5.83 -2.71
C LYS A 106 9.67 6.69 -3.41
N VAL A 107 8.54 6.99 -2.75
CA VAL A 107 7.48 7.82 -3.35
C VAL A 107 7.98 9.21 -3.74
N LYS A 108 8.94 9.77 -2.99
CA LYS A 108 9.57 11.06 -3.32
C LYS A 108 10.36 11.07 -4.63
N GLU A 109 10.77 9.89 -5.11
CA GLU A 109 11.52 9.71 -6.36
C GLU A 109 10.60 9.51 -7.56
N MET A 110 9.32 9.21 -7.31
CA MET A 110 8.33 8.91 -8.33
C MET A 110 7.79 10.19 -8.95
N ILE A 111 7.59 10.17 -10.26
CA ILE A 111 6.84 11.21 -10.95
C ILE A 111 5.36 10.97 -10.75
N HIS A 112 4.65 11.99 -10.28
CA HIS A 112 3.19 12.00 -10.16
C HIS A 112 2.61 12.86 -11.28
N PRO A 113 2.18 12.25 -12.40
CA PRO A 113 1.71 12.99 -13.57
C PRO A 113 0.36 13.66 -13.35
N ASP A 114 -0.29 13.30 -12.26
CA ASP A 114 -1.62 13.73 -11.88
C ASP A 114 -1.62 14.15 -10.40
N LEU A 115 -2.03 15.37 -10.14
CA LEU A 115 -2.05 15.99 -8.82
C LEU A 115 -3.49 16.24 -8.33
N ASP A 116 -4.48 15.89 -9.14
CA ASP A 116 -5.88 16.13 -8.84
C ASP A 116 -6.52 14.99 -8.04
N HIS A 117 -7.64 15.32 -7.43
CA HIS A 117 -8.53 14.36 -6.81
C HIS A 117 -9.39 13.66 -7.86
N HIS A 118 -9.56 12.36 -7.72
CA HIS A 118 -10.41 11.51 -8.56
C HIS A 118 -11.51 10.83 -7.75
N SER A 119 -12.66 10.67 -8.36
CA SER A 119 -13.74 9.89 -7.80
C SER A 119 -13.40 8.40 -7.80
N ILE A 120 -13.88 7.65 -6.79
CA ILE A 120 -13.79 6.19 -6.81
C ILE A 120 -14.55 5.58 -8.00
N HIS A 121 -15.55 6.26 -8.52
CA HIS A 121 -16.35 5.79 -9.65
C HIS A 121 -15.57 5.73 -10.97
N GLU A 122 -14.41 6.38 -11.06
CA GLU A 122 -13.52 6.27 -12.21
C GLU A 122 -12.84 4.90 -12.33
N PHE A 123 -12.77 4.14 -11.22
CA PHE A 123 -12.16 2.82 -11.22
C PHE A 123 -12.99 1.74 -10.48
N HIS A 124 -14.04 2.10 -9.75
CA HIS A 124 -14.84 1.13 -9.02
C HIS A 124 -15.70 0.28 -9.96
N ASN A 125 -15.53 -1.05 -9.91
CA ASN A 125 -16.40 -2.00 -10.56
C ASN A 125 -17.62 -2.30 -9.65
N PRO A 126 -18.85 -1.96 -10.07
CA PRO A 126 -20.05 -2.15 -9.24
C PRO A 126 -20.37 -3.60 -8.85
N LYS A 127 -19.74 -4.57 -9.49
CA LYS A 127 -19.86 -6.00 -9.10
C LYS A 127 -19.16 -6.30 -7.77
N PHE A 128 -18.19 -5.47 -7.36
CA PHE A 128 -17.43 -5.68 -6.15
C PHE A 128 -17.99 -4.89 -4.97
N LYS A 129 -17.92 -5.47 -3.79
CA LYS A 129 -18.29 -4.82 -2.51
C LYS A 129 -17.08 -4.30 -1.74
N LYS A 130 -15.89 -4.49 -2.28
CA LYS A 130 -14.64 -4.08 -1.65
C LYS A 130 -13.89 -3.12 -2.54
N ILE A 131 -13.14 -2.22 -1.91
CA ILE A 131 -12.28 -1.26 -2.59
C ILE A 131 -10.93 -1.16 -1.89
N CYS A 132 -9.85 -1.13 -2.66
CA CYS A 132 -8.49 -0.86 -2.21
C CYS A 132 -8.03 0.49 -2.77
N LEU A 133 -7.79 1.47 -1.90
CA LEU A 133 -7.19 2.74 -2.29
C LEU A 133 -5.68 2.59 -2.31
N LEU A 134 -5.08 2.83 -3.48
CA LEU A 134 -3.62 2.78 -3.66
C LEU A 134 -2.95 4.11 -3.32
N ASN A 135 -3.66 5.05 -2.71
CA ASN A 135 -3.18 6.37 -2.33
C ASN A 135 -1.88 6.28 -1.52
N ASN A 136 -0.88 7.08 -1.88
CA ASN A 136 0.36 7.13 -1.09
C ASN A 136 0.15 7.75 0.29
N ASN A 137 -0.81 8.67 0.42
CA ASN A 137 -1.27 9.22 1.70
C ASN A 137 -2.67 9.84 1.50
N THR A 138 -3.70 9.12 1.91
CA THR A 138 -5.10 9.52 1.69
C THR A 138 -5.43 10.87 2.35
N PHE A 139 -4.88 11.15 3.53
CA PHE A 139 -5.17 12.40 4.25
C PHE A 139 -4.39 13.62 3.76
N PHE A 140 -3.51 13.48 2.77
CA PHE A 140 -2.97 14.63 2.04
C PHE A 140 -3.88 15.14 0.92
N ASP A 141 -4.84 14.33 0.52
CA ASP A 141 -5.86 14.75 -0.42
C ASP A 141 -6.73 15.85 0.20
N PRO A 142 -6.80 17.07 -0.36
CA PRO A 142 -7.69 18.11 0.15
C PRO A 142 -9.16 17.69 0.17
N LYS A 143 -9.52 16.76 -0.73
CA LYS A 143 -10.87 16.25 -0.90
C LYS A 143 -11.10 14.84 -0.32
N TRP A 144 -10.27 14.41 0.63
CA TRP A 144 -10.41 13.09 1.25
C TRP A 144 -11.83 12.81 1.79
N ARG A 145 -12.58 13.86 2.16
CA ARG A 145 -13.98 13.72 2.62
C ARG A 145 -14.89 13.22 1.49
N GLU A 146 -14.65 13.66 0.25
CA GLU A 146 -15.39 13.20 -0.93
C GLU A 146 -15.15 11.70 -1.14
N THR A 147 -13.89 11.26 -1.07
CA THR A 147 -13.53 9.82 -1.15
C THR A 147 -14.32 8.98 -0.14
N PHE A 148 -14.34 9.36 1.13
CA PHE A 148 -15.05 8.59 2.16
C PHE A 148 -16.57 8.71 2.02
N LYS A 149 -17.08 9.84 1.59
CA LYS A 149 -18.52 10.01 1.26
C LYS A 149 -18.94 9.01 0.19
N GLU A 150 -18.21 8.94 -0.93
CA GLU A 150 -18.50 8.01 -2.02
C GLU A 150 -18.40 6.54 -1.58
N ILE A 151 -17.39 6.19 -0.75
CA ILE A 151 -17.25 4.86 -0.15
C ILE A 151 -18.48 4.49 0.69
N HIS A 152 -18.97 5.42 1.53
CA HIS A 152 -20.13 5.18 2.40
C HIS A 152 -21.43 5.09 1.60
N GLU A 153 -21.63 5.99 0.64
CA GLU A 153 -22.80 5.99 -0.25
C GLU A 153 -22.90 4.70 -1.06
N SER A 154 -21.75 4.22 -1.55
CA SER A 154 -21.62 2.95 -2.28
C SER A 154 -21.60 1.72 -1.36
N LYS A 155 -21.63 1.90 -0.02
CA LYS A 155 -21.61 0.84 1.01
C LYS A 155 -20.41 -0.11 0.86
N LEU A 156 -19.27 0.41 0.46
CA LEU A 156 -18.05 -0.38 0.20
C LEU A 156 -17.29 -0.72 1.49
N ILE A 157 -16.56 -1.82 1.42
CA ILE A 157 -15.64 -2.28 2.46
C ILE A 157 -14.22 -1.95 1.99
N VAL A 158 -13.49 -1.18 2.78
CA VAL A 158 -12.11 -0.77 2.44
C VAL A 158 -11.12 -1.87 2.77
N ILE A 159 -10.26 -2.21 1.82
CA ILE A 159 -9.04 -2.98 2.03
C ILE A 159 -7.92 -1.95 2.23
N ASP A 160 -7.39 -1.87 3.44
CA ASP A 160 -6.33 -0.93 3.77
C ASP A 160 -4.96 -1.62 3.69
N GLU A 161 -4.19 -1.34 2.65
CA GLU A 161 -2.83 -1.86 2.46
C GLU A 161 -1.75 -0.81 2.73
N ASN A 162 -2.05 0.48 2.53
CA ASN A 162 -1.05 1.55 2.60
C ASN A 162 -1.00 2.26 3.96
N GLY A 163 -2.10 2.23 4.70
CA GLY A 163 -2.22 2.86 6.02
C GLY A 163 -2.47 4.37 5.97
N TYR A 164 -2.83 4.90 7.14
CA TYR A 164 -3.14 6.31 7.36
C TYR A 164 -2.05 6.99 8.17
N ASP A 165 -1.64 8.17 7.75
CA ASP A 165 -0.59 8.96 8.41
C ASP A 165 -1.09 9.53 9.75
N LEU A 166 -0.63 8.96 10.87
CA LEU A 166 -0.99 9.40 12.21
C LEU A 166 -0.66 10.87 12.47
N ARG A 167 0.36 11.42 11.82
CA ARG A 167 0.74 12.85 12.00
C ARG A 167 -0.33 13.82 11.49
N LEU A 168 -1.20 13.34 10.61
CA LEU A 168 -2.33 14.08 10.05
C LEU A 168 -3.66 13.76 10.74
N MET A 169 -3.66 12.78 11.68
CA MET A 169 -4.87 12.35 12.37
C MET A 169 -5.41 13.50 13.25
N ASP A 170 -6.71 13.64 13.26
CA ASP A 170 -7.51 14.47 14.13
C ASP A 170 -8.83 13.75 14.43
N GLU A 171 -9.70 14.32 15.26
CA GLU A 171 -10.98 13.69 15.64
C GLU A 171 -11.89 13.45 14.43
N GLU A 172 -11.92 14.36 13.45
CA GLU A 172 -12.76 14.20 12.26
C GLU A 172 -12.30 12.99 11.43
N LYS A 173 -11.00 12.85 11.23
CA LYS A 173 -10.43 11.71 10.49
C LYS A 173 -10.58 10.40 11.28
N ALA A 174 -10.41 10.45 12.59
CA ALA A 174 -10.65 9.29 13.45
C ALA A 174 -12.12 8.85 13.37
N ASP A 175 -13.07 9.78 13.38
CA ASP A 175 -14.49 9.49 13.27
C ASP A 175 -14.88 8.91 11.92
N ILE A 176 -14.32 9.42 10.83
CA ILE A 176 -14.59 8.85 9.51
C ILE A 176 -14.08 7.41 9.40
N LEU A 177 -12.88 7.13 9.97
CA LEU A 177 -12.35 5.77 10.01
C LEU A 177 -13.20 4.85 10.89
N ARG A 178 -13.74 5.31 12.02
CA ARG A 178 -14.67 4.54 12.88
C ARG A 178 -15.95 4.16 12.14
N LYS A 179 -16.46 5.05 11.27
CA LYS A 179 -17.67 4.85 10.46
C LYS A 179 -17.44 3.99 9.23
N THR A 180 -16.21 3.85 8.79
CA THR A 180 -15.84 3.08 7.58
C THR A 180 -15.72 1.60 7.91
N LYS A 181 -16.27 0.74 7.06
CA LYS A 181 -16.09 -0.72 7.17
C LYS A 181 -14.76 -1.11 6.53
N PHE A 182 -13.94 -1.86 7.27
CA PHE A 182 -12.67 -2.39 6.79
C PHE A 182 -12.68 -3.91 6.67
N ALA A 183 -12.03 -4.42 5.64
CA ALA A 183 -11.78 -5.86 5.46
C ALA A 183 -10.47 -6.24 6.17
N GLY A 184 -10.48 -6.23 7.50
CA GLY A 184 -9.30 -6.49 8.32
C GLY A 184 -8.89 -5.29 9.16
N TYR A 185 -7.60 -5.10 9.34
CA TYR A 185 -7.06 -4.03 10.17
C TYR A 185 -7.06 -2.69 9.44
N ILE A 186 -7.27 -1.61 10.19
CA ILE A 186 -6.84 -0.27 9.80
C ILE A 186 -5.34 -0.21 10.07
N HIS A 187 -4.57 0.33 9.13
CA HIS A 187 -3.13 0.44 9.28
C HIS A 187 -2.71 1.90 9.51
N TYR A 188 -1.67 2.07 10.30
CA TYR A 188 -1.01 3.34 10.60
C TYR A 188 0.50 3.16 10.46
N ALA A 189 1.28 4.23 10.63
CA ALA A 189 2.73 4.14 10.61
C ALA A 189 3.38 4.99 11.72
N TRP A 190 4.45 4.45 12.32
CA TRP A 190 5.37 5.15 13.20
C TRP A 190 6.81 4.79 12.80
N ASP A 191 7.38 5.58 11.89
CA ASP A 191 8.66 5.24 11.25
C ASP A 191 9.87 5.93 11.89
N SER A 192 9.71 7.06 12.58
CA SER A 192 10.79 7.82 13.20
C SER A 192 10.45 8.30 14.61
N MET A 193 11.46 8.34 15.50
CA MET A 193 11.31 8.89 16.85
C MET A 193 11.03 10.39 16.86
N LYS A 194 11.38 11.11 15.80
CA LYS A 194 11.11 12.56 15.66
C LYS A 194 9.61 12.89 15.69
N ASP A 195 8.78 11.95 15.27
CA ASP A 195 7.33 12.12 15.20
C ASP A 195 6.60 11.66 16.49
N GLU A 196 7.33 11.15 17.49
CA GLU A 196 6.79 10.52 18.69
C GLU A 196 5.68 11.31 19.39
N PRO A 197 5.85 12.60 19.75
CA PRO A 197 4.83 13.32 20.52
C PRO A 197 3.49 13.34 19.79
N LYS A 198 3.54 13.63 18.48
CA LYS A 198 2.33 13.72 17.65
C LYS A 198 1.69 12.34 17.41
N ILE A 199 2.51 11.31 17.24
CA ILE A 199 2.02 9.95 17.06
C ILE A 199 1.34 9.42 18.32
N LEU A 200 1.94 9.63 19.50
CA LEU A 200 1.36 9.22 20.79
C LEU A 200 0.06 9.96 21.10
N GLU A 201 -0.03 11.24 20.78
CA GLU A 201 -1.25 12.02 20.89
C GLU A 201 -2.35 11.41 20.01
N ASN A 202 -2.05 11.18 18.74
CA ASN A 202 -3.02 10.77 17.74
C ASN A 202 -3.40 9.28 17.81
N LEU A 203 -2.54 8.41 18.33
CA LEU A 203 -2.90 7.03 18.63
C LEU A 203 -4.00 6.91 19.69
N LYS A 204 -4.12 7.88 20.62
CA LYS A 204 -5.18 7.87 21.64
C LYS A 204 -6.58 8.06 21.06
N ILE A 205 -6.68 8.78 19.94
CA ILE A 205 -7.96 9.10 19.29
C ILE A 205 -8.24 8.17 18.10
N ALA A 206 -7.20 7.60 17.48
CA ALA A 206 -7.34 6.71 16.33
C ALA A 206 -8.12 5.44 16.69
N PRO A 207 -9.02 4.94 15.84
CA PRO A 207 -9.63 3.63 16.04
C PRO A 207 -8.56 2.53 16.09
N ARG A 208 -8.84 1.47 16.87
CA ARG A 208 -7.90 0.36 17.01
C ARG A 208 -7.44 -0.16 15.66
N GLY A 209 -6.14 -0.29 15.48
CA GLY A 209 -5.53 -0.74 14.23
C GLY A 209 -4.14 -1.34 14.43
N ARG A 210 -3.50 -1.58 13.32
CA ARG A 210 -2.12 -2.09 13.26
C ARG A 210 -1.18 -0.97 12.87
N VAL A 211 -0.07 -0.81 13.59
CA VAL A 211 0.89 0.26 13.35
C VAL A 211 2.15 -0.33 12.72
N TYR A 212 2.45 0.06 11.50
CA TYR A 212 3.73 -0.25 10.85
C TYR A 212 4.86 0.45 11.59
N VAL A 213 5.89 -0.30 11.95
CA VAL A 213 7.08 0.20 12.64
C VAL A 213 8.29 -0.10 11.76
N LEU A 214 8.83 0.92 11.11
CA LEU A 214 10.07 0.79 10.35
C LEU A 214 11.23 0.60 11.31
N ILE A 215 12.03 -0.45 11.12
CA ILE A 215 13.21 -0.75 11.92
C ILE A 215 14.46 -0.86 11.05
N GLY A 216 15.62 -0.60 11.65
CA GLY A 216 16.90 -0.74 10.97
C GLY A 216 17.25 0.38 10.00
N PHE A 217 16.55 1.52 10.02
CA PHE A 217 16.85 2.70 9.19
C PHE A 217 17.61 3.77 9.97
N ASP A 218 16.96 4.43 10.92
CA ASP A 218 17.51 5.53 11.73
C ASP A 218 17.20 5.38 13.24
N THR A 219 16.86 4.17 13.66
CA THR A 219 16.50 3.85 15.05
C THR A 219 17.35 2.73 15.62
N THR A 220 17.53 2.73 16.94
CA THR A 220 18.15 1.65 17.70
C THR A 220 17.13 0.55 18.03
N GLU A 221 17.61 -0.62 18.46
CA GLU A 221 16.74 -1.71 18.92
C GLU A 221 15.92 -1.31 20.14
N GLU A 222 16.50 -0.54 21.05
CA GLU A 222 15.84 -0.02 22.25
C GLU A 222 14.67 0.91 21.87
N GLU A 223 14.86 1.78 20.90
CA GLU A 223 13.81 2.65 20.33
C GLU A 223 12.73 1.85 19.60
N ASP A 224 13.12 0.78 18.88
CA ASP A 224 12.18 -0.11 18.21
C ASP A 224 11.27 -0.84 19.21
N ILE A 225 11.86 -1.39 20.27
CA ILE A 225 11.12 -2.03 21.37
C ILE A 225 10.24 -1.00 22.10
N TYR A 226 10.76 0.21 22.35
CA TYR A 226 10.01 1.29 22.97
C TYR A 226 8.77 1.65 22.18
N ARG A 227 8.89 1.88 20.86
CA ARG A 227 7.75 2.18 19.98
C ARG A 227 6.71 1.06 20.01
N CYS A 228 7.15 -0.20 19.91
CA CYS A 228 6.24 -1.35 19.98
C CYS A 228 5.50 -1.40 21.33
N ARG A 229 6.20 -1.15 22.44
CA ARG A 229 5.59 -1.09 23.79
C ARG A 229 4.53 0.02 23.87
N LYS A 230 4.84 1.23 23.39
CA LYS A 230 3.89 2.35 23.40
C LYS A 230 2.65 2.09 22.54
N ILE A 231 2.82 1.49 21.39
CA ILE A 231 1.71 1.07 20.52
C ILE A 231 0.78 0.10 21.26
N ILE A 232 1.35 -0.89 21.96
CA ILE A 232 0.59 -1.89 22.72
C ILE A 232 -0.12 -1.25 23.92
N GLU A 233 0.57 -0.37 24.68
CA GLU A 233 0.00 0.35 25.81
C GLU A 233 -1.22 1.20 25.41
N LEU A 234 -1.24 1.69 24.17
CA LEU A 234 -2.35 2.46 23.60
C LEU A 234 -3.42 1.60 22.91
N GLY A 235 -3.33 0.28 23.00
CA GLY A 235 -4.36 -0.65 22.51
C GLY A 235 -4.28 -1.00 21.03
N HIS A 236 -3.16 -0.70 20.36
CA HIS A 236 -2.90 -1.04 18.97
C HIS A 236 -1.94 -2.22 18.84
N ASP A 237 -1.85 -2.82 17.64
CA ASP A 237 -0.95 -3.93 17.36
C ASP A 237 0.24 -3.46 16.50
N PRO A 238 1.51 -3.58 16.96
CA PRO A 238 2.67 -3.25 16.16
C PRO A 238 2.88 -4.26 15.02
N TYR A 239 3.34 -3.79 13.87
CA TYR A 239 3.74 -4.62 12.72
C TYR A 239 5.10 -4.16 12.19
N ILE A 240 6.09 -5.04 12.26
CA ILE A 240 7.47 -4.69 11.93
C ILE A 240 7.72 -4.68 10.44
N MET A 241 8.31 -3.57 9.97
CA MET A 241 8.76 -3.36 8.60
C MET A 241 10.30 -3.28 8.59
N PRO A 242 11.02 -4.40 8.36
CA PRO A 242 12.48 -4.41 8.31
C PRO A 242 13.00 -3.68 7.08
N PHE A 243 13.88 -2.68 7.27
CA PHE A 243 14.45 -1.91 6.16
C PHE A 243 15.54 -2.69 5.41
N HIS A 244 16.57 -3.19 6.13
CA HIS A 244 17.68 -3.93 5.53
C HIS A 244 17.43 -5.43 5.36
N GLN A 245 16.31 -5.95 5.91
CA GLN A 245 16.01 -7.39 5.86
C GLN A 245 17.10 -8.28 6.49
N SER A 246 17.86 -7.75 7.46
CA SER A 246 18.90 -8.48 8.20
C SER A 246 18.29 -9.66 8.98
N LYS A 247 19.13 -10.63 9.38
CA LYS A 247 18.69 -11.77 10.22
C LYS A 247 18.09 -11.30 11.54
N LYS A 248 18.66 -10.25 12.15
CA LYS A 248 18.20 -9.67 13.42
C LYS A 248 16.80 -9.02 13.27
N GLU A 249 16.64 -8.20 12.25
CA GLU A 249 15.35 -7.56 11.94
C GLU A 249 14.25 -8.58 11.64
N LYS A 250 14.56 -9.59 10.83
CA LYS A 250 13.63 -10.69 10.53
C LYS A 250 13.25 -11.50 11.76
N ARG A 251 14.20 -11.70 12.67
CA ARG A 251 13.93 -12.38 13.95
C ARG A 251 13.00 -11.55 14.83
N PHE A 252 13.23 -10.23 14.92
CA PHE A 252 12.35 -9.32 15.67
C PHE A 252 10.94 -9.24 15.08
N LYS A 253 10.85 -9.15 13.75
CA LYS A 253 9.57 -9.24 13.05
C LYS A 253 8.83 -10.54 13.40
N ARG A 254 9.49 -11.69 13.27
CA ARG A 254 8.89 -13.01 13.59
C ARG A 254 8.41 -13.07 15.03
N PHE A 255 9.20 -12.56 15.97
CA PHE A 255 8.83 -12.48 17.38
C PHE A 255 7.49 -11.76 17.58
N LEU A 256 7.30 -10.60 16.94
CA LEU A 256 6.06 -9.85 17.05
C LEU A 256 4.89 -10.50 16.31
N ASP A 257 5.13 -11.05 15.13
CA ASP A 257 4.11 -11.73 14.33
C ASP A 257 3.52 -12.97 15.01
N THR A 258 4.27 -13.62 15.92
CA THR A 258 3.78 -14.77 16.69
C THR A 258 2.84 -14.40 17.83
N PHE A 259 2.75 -13.13 18.19
CA PHE A 259 2.01 -12.61 19.35
C PHE A 259 2.36 -13.30 20.69
N MET A 260 3.46 -14.05 20.78
CA MET A 260 3.92 -14.71 22.01
C MET A 260 4.23 -13.73 23.13
N TRP A 261 4.63 -12.51 22.79
CA TRP A 261 4.87 -11.43 23.74
C TRP A 261 3.64 -11.13 24.64
N ARG A 262 2.42 -11.43 24.18
CA ARG A 262 1.19 -11.25 24.97
C ARG A 262 1.14 -12.11 26.24
N LYS A 263 1.97 -13.15 26.34
CA LYS A 263 2.07 -14.02 27.51
C LYS A 263 3.01 -13.48 28.59
N TYR A 264 3.76 -12.45 28.31
CA TYR A 264 4.74 -11.83 29.20
C TYR A 264 4.18 -10.53 29.79
N ARG A 265 4.75 -10.10 30.91
CA ARG A 265 4.40 -8.84 31.56
C ARG A 265 4.80 -7.63 30.70
N THR A 266 5.94 -7.74 30.05
CA THR A 266 6.44 -6.68 29.14
C THR A 266 6.98 -7.30 27.85
N ILE A 267 6.91 -6.51 26.75
CA ILE A 267 7.49 -6.91 25.47
C ILE A 267 9.02 -7.07 25.57
N SER A 268 9.68 -6.28 26.42
CA SER A 268 11.13 -6.36 26.61
C SER A 268 11.57 -7.67 27.27
N GLU A 269 10.82 -8.16 28.27
CA GLU A 269 11.04 -9.50 28.84
C GLU A 269 10.83 -10.57 27.80
N ALA A 270 9.71 -10.52 27.07
CA ALA A 270 9.40 -11.48 26.02
C ALA A 270 10.48 -11.53 24.93
N TRP A 271 10.99 -10.38 24.51
CA TRP A 271 12.05 -10.31 23.48
C TRP A 271 13.37 -10.91 23.97
N ARG A 272 13.78 -10.62 25.20
CA ARG A 272 14.98 -11.19 25.79
C ARG A 272 14.92 -12.72 25.85
N ASP A 273 13.76 -13.27 26.19
CA ASP A 273 13.55 -14.73 26.36
C ASP A 273 13.27 -15.45 25.03
N TYR A 274 13.01 -14.70 23.94
CA TYR A 274 12.72 -15.29 22.64
C TYR A 274 13.95 -15.93 21.99
N LYS A 275 13.91 -17.24 21.82
CA LYS A 275 15.03 -18.04 21.28
C LYS A 275 14.97 -18.24 19.74
N GLY A 276 13.94 -17.70 19.02
CA GLY A 276 13.97 -17.64 17.56
C GLY A 276 13.04 -18.48 16.85
#